data_0d9755c13f9b976fe16c93b44b027a76
#
_entry.id   0d9755c13f9b976fe16c93b44b027a76
#
_cell.length_a   1.000
_cell.length_b   1.000
_cell.length_c   1.000
_cell.angle_alpha   90.00
_cell.angle_beta   90.00
_cell.angle_gamma   90.00
#
_symmetry.space_group_name_H-M   'P 1'
#
loop_
_entity.id
_entity.type
_entity.pdbx_description
1 polymer ?
#
loop_
_entity_poly.entity_id
_entity_poly.type
_entity_poly.pdbx_seq_one_letter_code
_entity_poly.pdbx_strand_id
1 'polypeptide(L)'
;MQRINILSTSTIIITSIISVLIVLGFSSVMATQINPMPLKISFQDLSPKAKLQVECLAQNMYFESGHESEEGQIAVGMVTMNRVKSGEYPSTICG
;
A
#
# COMPACT_ATOMS: atom_id res chain seq x y z
N MET A 1 -42.92 -39.63 -23.91
CA MET A 1 -42.82 -38.25 -23.40
C MET A 1 -41.77 -38.10 -22.33
N GLN A 2 -40.53 -38.54 -22.53
CA GLN A 2 -39.45 -38.37 -21.53
C GLN A 2 -38.08 -38.11 -22.15
N ARG A 3 -38.01 -37.34 -23.24
CA ARG A 3 -36.71 -36.98 -23.85
C ARG A 3 -36.22 -35.57 -23.59
N ILE A 4 -36.92 -34.77 -22.81
CA ILE A 4 -36.59 -33.35 -22.61
C ILE A 4 -35.73 -33.11 -21.36
N ASN A 5 -35.66 -34.09 -20.45
CA ASN A 5 -35.01 -33.83 -19.13
C ASN A 5 -33.48 -34.06 -19.09
N ILE A 6 -32.93 -34.83 -20.02
CA ILE A 6 -31.49 -35.17 -19.97
C ILE A 6 -30.63 -34.00 -20.44
N LEU A 7 -31.07 -33.26 -21.44
CA LEU A 7 -30.33 -32.06 -21.91
C LEU A 7 -30.44 -30.91 -20.92
N SER A 8 -31.58 -30.75 -20.26
CA SER A 8 -31.76 -29.69 -19.25
C SER A 8 -30.94 -29.94 -17.97
N THR A 9 -30.91 -31.17 -17.50
CA THR A 9 -30.10 -31.50 -16.29
C THR A 9 -28.60 -31.44 -16.55
N SER A 10 -28.16 -31.84 -17.75
CA SER A 10 -26.74 -31.73 -18.14
C SER A 10 -26.27 -30.28 -18.22
N THR A 11 -27.07 -29.38 -18.78
CA THR A 11 -26.72 -27.93 -18.83
C THR A 11 -26.69 -27.30 -17.46
N ILE A 12 -27.60 -27.65 -16.57
CA ILE A 12 -27.62 -27.13 -15.18
C ILE A 12 -26.37 -27.59 -14.41
N ILE A 13 -25.99 -28.85 -14.56
CA ILE A 13 -24.79 -29.39 -13.89
C ILE A 13 -23.52 -28.71 -14.43
N ILE A 14 -23.38 -28.51 -15.73
CA ILE A 14 -22.23 -27.87 -16.35
C ILE A 14 -22.10 -26.39 -15.89
N THR A 15 -23.20 -25.65 -15.89
CA THR A 15 -23.20 -24.25 -15.42
C THR A 15 -22.85 -24.12 -13.93
N SER A 16 -23.32 -25.06 -13.12
CA SER A 16 -23.00 -25.11 -11.68
C SER A 16 -21.51 -25.39 -11.46
N ILE A 17 -20.91 -26.32 -12.19
CA ILE A 17 -19.47 -26.64 -12.07
C ILE A 17 -18.60 -25.46 -12.51
N ILE A 18 -18.96 -24.78 -13.59
CA ILE A 18 -18.24 -23.60 -14.08
C ILE A 18 -18.30 -22.47 -13.06
N SER A 19 -19.46 -22.24 -12.44
CA SER A 19 -19.61 -21.24 -11.39
C SER A 19 -18.73 -21.52 -10.19
N VAL A 20 -18.65 -22.76 -9.72
CA VAL A 20 -17.79 -23.16 -8.60
C VAL A 20 -16.31 -23.01 -8.95
N LEU A 21 -15.90 -23.34 -10.16
CA LEU A 21 -14.51 -23.17 -10.61
C LEU A 21 -14.09 -21.69 -10.68
N ILE A 22 -15.00 -20.81 -11.09
CA ILE A 22 -14.74 -19.37 -11.11
C ILE A 22 -14.56 -18.84 -9.68
N VAL A 23 -15.38 -19.27 -8.74
CA VAL A 23 -15.27 -18.83 -7.32
C VAL A 23 -13.97 -19.33 -6.69
N LEU A 24 -13.55 -20.57 -6.97
CA LEU A 24 -12.30 -21.13 -6.46
C LEU A 24 -11.05 -20.52 -7.13
N GLY A 25 -11.16 -20.11 -8.40
CA GLY A 25 -10.06 -19.47 -9.13
C GLY A 25 -9.76 -18.03 -8.70
N PHE A 26 -10.72 -17.33 -8.11
CA PHE A 26 -10.54 -15.95 -7.65
C PHE A 26 -9.86 -15.82 -6.28
N SER A 27 -9.61 -16.92 -5.58
CA SER A 27 -8.98 -16.92 -4.26
C SER A 27 -7.46 -16.80 -4.30
N SER A 28 -6.84 -16.69 -5.46
CA SER A 28 -5.41 -16.41 -5.58
C SER A 28 -5.15 -14.91 -5.75
N VAL A 29 -5.71 -14.08 -4.85
CA VAL A 29 -5.15 -12.76 -4.63
C VAL A 29 -3.76 -12.99 -4.06
N MET A 30 -2.74 -12.93 -4.90
CA MET A 30 -1.36 -12.80 -4.46
C MET A 30 -1.30 -11.58 -3.55
N ALA A 31 -1.30 -11.80 -2.25
CA ALA A 31 -0.75 -10.85 -1.32
C ALA A 31 0.71 -10.70 -1.74
N THR A 32 0.99 -9.67 -2.53
CA THR A 32 2.36 -9.21 -2.75
C THR A 32 2.88 -8.88 -1.37
N GLN A 33 3.67 -9.77 -0.81
CA GLN A 33 4.45 -9.53 0.39
C GLN A 33 5.39 -8.40 0.01
N ILE A 34 5.00 -7.18 0.34
CA ILE A 34 5.92 -6.06 0.35
C ILE A 34 6.86 -6.38 1.50
N ASN A 35 7.91 -7.13 1.20
CA ASN A 35 9.01 -7.25 2.14
C ASN A 35 9.58 -5.84 2.28
N PRO A 36 9.42 -5.19 3.44
CA PRO A 36 10.12 -3.94 3.68
C PRO A 36 11.60 -4.28 3.56
N MET A 37 12.22 -3.77 2.50
CA MET A 37 13.68 -3.85 2.36
C MET A 37 14.24 -3.23 3.64
N PRO A 38 15.00 -3.95 4.47
CA PRO A 38 15.60 -3.36 5.65
C PRO A 38 16.66 -2.37 5.18
N LEU A 39 16.24 -1.14 4.96
CA LEU A 39 17.15 -0.05 4.68
C LEU A 39 17.88 0.25 5.99
N LYS A 40 18.96 -0.46 6.24
CA LYS A 40 19.86 -0.24 7.39
C LYS A 40 20.75 0.97 7.14
N ILE A 41 20.17 2.11 6.78
CA ILE A 41 20.89 3.39 6.79
C ILE A 41 20.77 3.94 8.20
N SER A 42 21.90 4.02 8.90
CA SER A 42 21.97 4.73 10.18
C SER A 42 21.94 6.24 9.94
N PHE A 43 21.34 7.00 10.84
CA PHE A 43 21.40 8.46 10.81
C PHE A 43 22.86 8.96 10.78
N GLN A 44 23.78 8.22 11.42
CA GLN A 44 25.18 8.56 11.47
C GLN A 44 25.87 8.52 10.09
N ASP A 45 25.39 7.66 9.20
CA ASP A 45 25.95 7.46 7.87
C ASP A 45 25.49 8.52 6.85
N LEU A 46 24.54 9.37 7.24
CA LEU A 46 24.01 10.43 6.38
C LEU A 46 25.00 11.58 6.22
N SER A 47 24.98 12.20 5.04
CA SER A 47 25.70 13.46 4.80
C SER A 47 25.15 14.57 5.72
N PRO A 48 25.92 15.62 6.04
CA PRO A 48 25.45 16.74 6.87
C PRO A 48 24.15 17.37 6.32
N LYS A 49 24.05 17.52 5.01
CA LYS A 49 22.83 18.05 4.36
C LYS A 49 21.63 17.12 4.59
N ALA A 50 21.81 15.80 4.46
CA ALA A 50 20.76 14.85 4.67
C ALA A 50 20.33 14.77 6.14
N LYS A 51 21.26 14.87 7.09
CA LYS A 51 20.97 14.97 8.53
C LYS A 51 20.05 16.13 8.83
N LEU A 52 20.35 17.31 8.32
CA LEU A 52 19.53 18.51 8.50
C LEU A 52 18.10 18.29 7.97
N GLN A 53 17.94 17.69 6.78
CA GLN A 53 16.62 17.40 6.23
C GLN A 53 15.83 16.41 7.08
N VAL A 54 16.48 15.39 7.63
CA VAL A 54 15.84 14.42 8.53
C VAL A 54 15.43 15.09 9.84
N GLU A 55 16.24 15.97 10.40
CA GLU A 55 15.91 16.74 11.60
C GLU A 55 14.69 17.64 11.37
N CYS A 56 14.65 18.38 10.26
CA CYS A 56 13.48 19.19 9.90
C CYS A 56 12.21 18.34 9.76
N LEU A 57 12.31 17.16 9.14
CA LEU A 57 11.18 16.25 9.01
C LEU A 57 10.71 15.75 10.37
N ALA A 58 11.62 15.33 11.22
CA ALA A 58 11.32 14.83 12.55
C ALA A 58 10.65 15.91 13.42
N GLN A 59 11.14 17.15 13.37
CA GLN A 59 10.53 18.29 14.06
C GLN A 59 9.12 18.57 13.54
N ASN A 60 8.91 18.58 12.22
CA ASN A 60 7.60 18.77 11.62
C ASN A 60 6.62 17.70 12.11
N MET A 61 7.00 16.42 12.03
CA MET A 61 6.16 15.31 12.50
C MET A 61 5.88 15.43 14.01
N TYR A 62 6.85 15.80 14.81
CA TYR A 62 6.68 15.96 16.25
C TYR A 62 5.66 17.06 16.59
N PHE A 63 5.76 18.23 15.98
CA PHE A 63 4.87 19.35 16.26
C PHE A 63 3.46 19.17 15.70
N GLU A 64 3.35 18.52 14.53
CA GLU A 64 2.06 18.33 13.86
C GLU A 64 1.29 17.10 14.36
N SER A 65 2.00 16.05 14.76
CA SER A 65 1.39 14.76 15.06
C SER A 65 2.01 14.00 16.24
N GLY A 66 2.72 14.67 17.13
CA GLY A 66 3.40 14.01 18.24
C GLY A 66 2.50 13.27 19.23
N HIS A 67 1.19 13.53 19.21
CA HIS A 67 0.18 12.85 20.03
C HIS A 67 -0.64 11.79 19.24
N GLU A 68 -0.37 11.66 17.93
CA GLU A 68 -1.04 10.70 17.07
C GLU A 68 -0.39 9.32 17.14
N SER A 69 -1.08 8.31 16.60
CA SER A 69 -0.50 6.99 16.41
C SER A 69 0.71 7.03 15.46
N GLU A 70 1.52 5.98 15.44
CA GLU A 70 2.67 5.87 14.54
C GLU A 70 2.25 6.05 13.07
N GLU A 71 1.11 5.47 12.66
CA GLU A 71 0.56 5.61 11.32
C GLU A 71 0.19 7.07 11.01
N GLY A 72 -0.37 7.78 11.99
CA GLY A 72 -0.70 9.21 11.87
C GLY A 72 0.56 10.06 11.68
N GLN A 73 1.61 9.79 12.44
CA GLN A 73 2.91 10.47 12.31
C GLN A 73 3.55 10.20 10.93
N ILE A 74 3.51 8.94 10.47
CA ILE A 74 4.00 8.57 9.14
C ILE A 74 3.21 9.31 8.05
N ALA A 75 1.89 9.42 8.17
CA ALA A 75 1.05 10.12 7.21
C ALA A 75 1.45 11.61 7.09
N VAL A 76 1.72 12.29 8.19
CA VAL A 76 2.23 13.68 8.20
C VAL A 76 3.59 13.77 7.49
N GLY A 77 4.50 12.86 7.77
CA GLY A 77 5.79 12.79 7.08
C GLY A 77 5.64 12.61 5.57
N MET A 78 4.73 11.74 5.14
CA MET A 78 4.42 11.52 3.72
C MET A 78 3.87 12.77 3.03
N VAL A 79 2.99 13.53 3.70
CA VAL A 79 2.47 14.79 3.16
C VAL A 79 3.61 15.79 2.93
N THR A 80 4.53 15.93 3.89
CA THR A 80 5.70 16.80 3.76
C THR A 80 6.58 16.38 2.59
N MET A 81 6.88 15.09 2.45
CA MET A 81 7.67 14.56 1.35
C MET A 81 6.98 14.76 -0.02
N ASN A 82 5.68 14.63 -0.10
CA ASN A 82 4.92 14.85 -1.33
C ASN A 82 4.93 16.33 -1.74
N ARG A 83 4.85 17.25 -0.80
CA ARG A 83 5.01 18.70 -1.07
C ARG A 83 6.36 19.01 -1.70
N VAL A 84 7.45 18.49 -1.13
CA VAL A 84 8.80 18.65 -1.69
C VAL A 84 8.89 18.10 -3.12
N LYS A 85 8.23 16.97 -3.40
CA LYS A 85 8.24 16.34 -4.74
C LYS A 85 7.36 17.03 -5.76
N SER A 86 6.32 17.74 -5.35
CA SER A 86 5.33 18.35 -6.27
C SER A 86 5.91 19.51 -7.10
N GLY A 87 6.97 20.15 -6.62
CA GLY A 87 7.55 21.33 -7.24
C GLY A 87 6.75 22.63 -7.02
N GLU A 88 5.62 22.56 -6.31
CA GLU A 88 4.79 23.73 -5.94
C GLU A 88 5.26 24.39 -4.63
N TYR A 89 6.08 23.70 -3.89
CA TYR A 89 6.65 24.09 -2.59
C TYR A 89 8.17 24.11 -2.67
N PRO A 90 8.85 24.64 -1.64
CA PRO A 90 10.31 24.56 -1.57
C PRO A 90 10.82 23.13 -1.82
N SER A 91 11.91 22.99 -2.53
CA SER A 91 12.49 21.71 -2.94
C SER A 91 13.23 20.98 -1.82
N THR A 92 13.17 21.49 -0.60
CA THR A 92 13.79 20.90 0.60
C THR A 92 12.79 20.84 1.75
N ILE A 93 12.99 19.89 2.66
CA ILE A 93 12.09 19.71 3.81
C ILE A 93 12.20 20.89 4.78
N CYS A 94 13.38 21.48 4.92
CA CYS A 94 13.61 22.65 5.79
C CYS A 94 13.03 23.97 5.23
N GLY A 95 12.53 23.96 4.00
CA GLY A 95 11.95 25.15 3.34
C GLY A 95 12.89 25.85 2.38
#